data_b9e1b32a5a42cc5b30861fcf5d552d61
#
_entry.id   b9e1b32a5a42cc5b30861fcf5d552d61
#
_cell.length_a   1.000
_cell.length_b   1.000
_cell.length_c   1.000
_cell.angle_alpha   90.00
_cell.angle_beta   90.00
_cell.angle_gamma   90.00
#
_symmetry.space_group_name_H-M   'P 1'
#
loop_
_entity.id
_entity.type
_entity.pdbx_description
1 polymer ?
#
loop_
_entity_poly.entity_id
_entity_poly.type
_entity_poly.pdbx_seq_one_letter_code
_entity_poly.pdbx_strand_id
1 'polypeptide(L)'
;FGASSPARVTPSTAMWTAITMAATGTDPLTVSVTKMSGGAVTGPITETWKIAQGSLRGIIYYETYGSPILGGIASVGIMKISPSATTPTPVESGCGNVCHTASADGSTLVASTAFPAGSASYDLTNNAAVLNAKGDNSFTYGGIYPDGSIVVSATNYRTWVPGFGGGPSRVYDTHTGATIPTPSWDGVITNAAMPAFSPDGQFIVFNREDTGSGHM
;
A
#
# COMPACT_ATOMS: atom_id res chain seq x y z
N PHE A 1 -4.67 -15.65 9.44
CA PHE A 1 -4.45 -16.46 10.65
C PHE A 1 -5.48 -16.01 11.67
N GLY A 2 -6.45 -16.87 12.01
CA GLY A 2 -7.46 -16.55 13.01
C GLY A 2 -6.84 -16.38 14.41
N ALA A 3 -7.54 -15.66 15.29
CA ALA A 3 -7.10 -15.41 16.68
C ALA A 3 -6.86 -16.70 17.49
N SER A 4 -7.30 -17.85 17.00
CA SER A 4 -7.10 -19.18 17.56
C SER A 4 -5.93 -19.95 16.95
N SER A 5 -5.16 -19.37 16.04
CA SER A 5 -4.02 -20.06 15.43
C SER A 5 -2.84 -20.05 16.39
N PRO A 6 -2.49 -21.17 17.02
CA PRO A 6 -1.44 -21.22 18.05
C PRO A 6 -0.01 -21.18 17.48
N ALA A 7 0.14 -21.06 16.18
CA ALA A 7 1.38 -21.35 15.49
C ALA A 7 2.08 -20.09 14.96
N ARG A 8 2.19 -19.06 15.79
CA ARG A 8 3.03 -17.91 15.48
C ARG A 8 4.29 -17.92 16.33
N VAL A 9 5.43 -18.08 15.69
CA VAL A 9 6.72 -17.92 16.33
C VAL A 9 7.35 -16.62 15.81
N THR A 10 7.65 -15.71 16.72
CA THR A 10 8.40 -14.49 16.39
C THR A 10 9.79 -14.64 16.96
N PRO A 11 10.85 -14.74 16.15
CA PRO A 11 12.22 -14.74 16.63
C PRO A 11 12.51 -13.45 17.42
N SER A 12 13.34 -13.54 18.46
CA SER A 12 13.84 -12.32 19.10
C SER A 12 14.68 -11.50 18.12
N THR A 13 14.78 -10.19 18.33
CA THR A 13 15.63 -9.32 17.50
C THR A 13 17.07 -9.83 17.46
N ALA A 14 17.62 -10.26 18.57
CA ALA A 14 18.98 -10.82 18.64
C ALA A 14 19.12 -12.10 17.81
N MET A 15 18.16 -13.01 17.91
CA MET A 15 18.12 -14.23 17.10
C MET A 15 18.00 -13.91 15.60
N TRP A 16 17.10 -13.00 15.25
CA TRP A 16 16.93 -12.58 13.85
C TRP A 16 18.20 -11.94 13.29
N THR A 17 18.83 -11.05 14.06
CA THR A 17 20.11 -10.44 13.67
C THR A 17 21.19 -11.49 13.47
N ALA A 18 21.33 -12.44 14.37
CA ALA A 18 22.32 -13.52 14.26
C ALA A 18 22.08 -14.37 12.99
N ILE A 19 20.84 -14.73 12.71
CA ILE A 19 20.43 -15.48 11.52
C ILE A 19 20.78 -14.71 10.24
N THR A 20 20.38 -13.43 10.16
CA THR A 20 20.57 -12.61 8.97
C THR A 20 22.02 -12.24 8.73
N MET A 21 22.82 -12.10 9.79
CA MET A 21 24.28 -11.91 9.68
C MET A 21 25.01 -13.19 9.23
N ALA A 22 24.52 -14.35 9.63
CA ALA A 22 25.09 -15.62 9.19
C ALA A 22 24.74 -15.98 7.74
N ALA A 23 23.57 -15.55 7.28
CA ALA A 23 23.11 -15.76 5.89
C ALA A 23 23.68 -14.70 4.97
N THR A 24 25.00 -14.72 4.73
CA THR A 24 25.70 -13.75 3.89
C THR A 24 25.77 -14.20 2.43
N GLY A 25 25.64 -13.24 1.53
CA GLY A 25 25.85 -13.47 0.10
C GLY A 25 24.72 -14.22 -0.60
N THR A 26 25.06 -15.21 -1.41
CA THR A 26 24.11 -15.99 -2.21
C THR A 26 23.57 -17.23 -1.51
N ASP A 27 24.11 -17.56 -0.34
CA ASP A 27 23.75 -18.80 0.36
C ASP A 27 22.33 -18.67 0.96
N PRO A 28 21.44 -19.57 0.61
CA PRO A 28 20.09 -19.54 1.14
C PRO A 28 20.06 -20.05 2.59
N LEU A 29 19.20 -19.44 3.38
CA LEU A 29 18.84 -19.94 4.71
C LEU A 29 17.77 -21.03 4.57
N THR A 30 18.01 -22.19 5.17
CA THR A 30 17.01 -23.25 5.26
C THR A 30 16.27 -23.14 6.59
N VAL A 31 14.95 -22.95 6.49
CA VAL A 31 14.06 -22.88 7.67
C VAL A 31 13.21 -24.15 7.71
N SER A 32 13.31 -24.90 8.81
CA SER A 32 12.52 -26.11 9.03
C SER A 32 11.60 -25.91 10.22
N VAL A 33 10.32 -26.18 10.04
CA VAL A 33 9.29 -26.03 11.08
C VAL A 33 8.65 -27.38 11.36
N THR A 34 8.66 -27.77 12.60
CA THR A 34 7.96 -28.95 13.11
C THR A 34 6.94 -28.51 14.16
N LYS A 35 5.71 -29.01 14.05
CA LYS A 35 4.62 -28.72 14.99
C LYS A 35 4.32 -29.96 15.82
N MET A 36 4.14 -29.77 17.12
CA MET A 36 3.59 -30.77 18.01
C MET A 36 2.23 -30.32 18.56
N SER A 37 1.22 -31.14 18.45
CA SER A 37 -0.12 -30.86 18.96
C SER A 37 -0.77 -32.16 19.45
N GLY A 38 -1.24 -32.18 20.69
CA GLY A 38 -1.88 -33.38 21.27
C GLY A 38 -1.00 -34.63 21.27
N GLY A 39 0.33 -34.48 21.36
CA GLY A 39 1.28 -35.60 21.27
C GLY A 39 1.62 -36.06 19.85
N ALA A 40 0.95 -35.54 18.84
CA ALA A 40 1.26 -35.84 17.44
C ALA A 40 2.26 -34.81 16.88
N VAL A 41 3.27 -35.30 16.18
CA VAL A 41 4.29 -34.49 15.51
C VAL A 41 3.97 -34.41 14.02
N THR A 42 3.97 -33.19 13.47
CA THR A 42 3.75 -32.91 12.04
C THR A 42 4.92 -32.08 11.52
N GLY A 43 5.48 -32.46 10.39
CA GLY A 43 6.63 -31.82 9.78
C GLY A 43 7.86 -32.74 9.74
N PRO A 44 9.06 -32.20 9.42
CA PRO A 44 9.32 -30.79 9.16
C PRO A 44 8.74 -30.31 7.83
N ILE A 45 8.23 -29.07 7.82
CA ILE A 45 8.04 -28.30 6.59
C ILE A 45 9.28 -27.46 6.42
N THR A 46 9.90 -27.53 5.25
CA THR A 46 11.19 -26.87 4.98
C THR A 46 11.02 -25.86 3.85
N GLU A 47 11.52 -24.65 4.10
CA GLU A 47 11.53 -23.54 3.15
C GLU A 47 12.92 -22.97 3.01
N THR A 48 13.22 -22.44 1.85
CA THR A 48 14.51 -21.81 1.55
C THR A 48 14.33 -20.31 1.38
N TRP A 49 15.01 -19.53 2.22
CA TRP A 49 14.93 -18.08 2.19
C TRP A 49 16.24 -17.46 1.72
N LYS A 50 16.14 -16.45 0.87
CA LYS A 50 17.26 -15.57 0.54
C LYS A 50 17.12 -14.29 1.35
N ILE A 51 18.15 -13.97 2.12
CA ILE A 51 18.18 -12.75 2.94
C ILE A 51 18.83 -11.64 2.14
N ALA A 52 18.09 -10.57 1.87
CA ALA A 52 18.64 -9.38 1.22
C ALA A 52 19.66 -8.70 2.15
N GLN A 53 20.81 -8.34 1.60
CA GLN A 53 21.89 -7.66 2.34
C GLN A 53 21.64 -6.15 2.44
N GLY A 54 20.49 -5.76 2.87
CA GLY A 54 20.11 -4.37 3.02
C GLY A 54 19.21 -4.17 4.21
N SER A 55 19.39 -3.07 4.92
CA SER A 55 18.44 -2.65 5.94
C SER A 55 17.31 -1.85 5.31
N LEU A 56 16.09 -2.15 5.70
CA LEU A 56 14.94 -1.30 5.36
C LEU A 56 15.14 0.07 6.02
N ARG A 57 15.14 1.13 5.20
CA ARG A 57 15.35 2.51 5.66
C ARG A 57 14.09 3.36 5.62
N GLY A 58 12.95 2.79 5.41
CA GLY A 58 11.69 3.50 5.32
C GLY A 58 10.57 2.78 6.04
N ILE A 59 9.42 3.40 6.07
CA ILE A 59 8.20 2.82 6.58
C ILE A 59 7.51 2.10 5.42
N ILE A 60 7.05 0.87 5.64
CA ILE A 60 6.21 0.16 4.69
C ILE A 60 4.76 0.45 5.06
N TYR A 61 4.03 1.02 4.12
CA TYR A 61 2.58 1.15 4.18
C TYR A 61 1.95 0.02 3.37
N TYR A 62 0.92 -0.61 3.91
CA TYR A 62 0.23 -1.69 3.23
C TYR A 62 -1.24 -1.77 3.64
N GLU A 63 -2.04 -2.27 2.74
CA GLU A 63 -3.43 -2.53 3.01
C GLU A 63 -3.62 -3.90 3.66
N THR A 64 -4.56 -3.99 4.57
CA THR A 64 -4.93 -5.25 5.22
C THR A 64 -6.42 -5.50 5.12
N TYR A 65 -6.76 -6.75 4.90
CA TYR A 65 -8.13 -7.26 4.88
C TYR A 65 -8.32 -8.22 6.04
N GLY A 66 -9.22 -7.91 6.96
CA GLY A 66 -9.52 -8.81 8.07
C GLY A 66 -8.46 -8.88 9.16
N SER A 67 -7.78 -7.79 9.46
CA SER A 67 -6.79 -7.75 10.54
C SER A 67 -7.45 -7.70 11.91
N PRO A 68 -7.05 -8.59 12.85
CA PRO A 68 -7.47 -8.50 14.24
C PRO A 68 -7.09 -7.18 14.91
N ILE A 69 -6.04 -6.51 14.44
CA ILE A 69 -5.59 -5.20 14.96
C ILE A 69 -6.62 -4.10 14.67
N LEU A 70 -7.38 -4.24 13.58
CA LEU A 70 -8.42 -3.30 13.19
C LEU A 70 -9.83 -3.69 13.69
N GLY A 71 -9.95 -4.72 14.54
CA GLY A 71 -11.21 -5.12 15.14
C GLY A 71 -11.92 -6.30 14.49
N GLY A 72 -11.30 -7.02 13.55
CA GLY A 72 -11.82 -8.31 13.10
C GLY A 72 -11.80 -8.58 11.59
N ILE A 73 -12.46 -9.69 11.22
CA ILE A 73 -12.38 -10.30 9.88
C ILE A 73 -12.91 -9.40 8.74
N ALA A 74 -13.76 -8.44 9.04
CA ALA A 74 -14.33 -7.53 8.05
C ALA A 74 -13.64 -6.16 8.01
N SER A 75 -12.61 -5.96 8.82
CA SER A 75 -11.95 -4.66 8.93
C SER A 75 -10.88 -4.52 7.85
N VAL A 76 -11.04 -3.49 7.05
CA VAL A 76 -10.06 -3.06 6.04
C VAL A 76 -9.37 -1.80 6.56
N GLY A 77 -8.11 -1.63 6.25
CA GLY A 77 -7.39 -0.41 6.62
C GLY A 77 -5.96 -0.41 6.13
N ILE A 78 -5.36 0.75 6.27
CA ILE A 78 -3.95 0.97 5.95
C ILE A 78 -3.13 0.80 7.23
N MET A 79 -2.14 -0.04 7.14
CA MET A 79 -1.20 -0.33 8.20
C MET A 79 0.18 0.20 7.83
N LYS A 80 0.98 0.49 8.84
CA LYS A 80 2.41 0.76 8.66
C LYS A 80 3.26 -0.15 9.51
N ILE A 81 4.42 -0.51 8.99
CA ILE A 81 5.48 -1.15 9.74
C ILE A 81 6.77 -0.34 9.60
N SER A 82 7.30 0.13 10.71
CA SER A 82 8.54 0.88 10.76
C SER A 82 9.74 -0.06 10.82
N PRO A 83 10.95 0.38 10.42
CA PRO A 83 12.16 -0.39 10.64
C PRO A 83 12.28 -0.84 12.11
N SER A 84 12.66 -2.09 12.30
CA SER A 84 12.77 -2.74 13.62
C SER A 84 11.46 -2.94 14.40
N ALA A 85 10.31 -2.54 13.88
CA ALA A 85 9.03 -2.85 14.51
C ALA A 85 8.69 -4.33 14.34
N THR A 86 8.20 -4.95 15.39
CA THR A 86 7.72 -6.35 15.39
C THR A 86 6.21 -6.45 15.21
N THR A 87 5.52 -5.32 15.31
CA THR A 87 4.07 -5.24 15.18
C THR A 87 3.71 -4.03 14.31
N PRO A 88 2.87 -4.20 13.30
CA PRO A 88 2.36 -3.09 12.53
C PRO A 88 1.38 -2.25 13.35
N THR A 89 1.24 -0.98 12.98
CA THR A 89 0.28 -0.06 13.58
C THR A 89 -0.71 0.45 12.53
N PRO A 90 -1.98 0.70 12.90
CA PRO A 90 -2.93 1.33 12.01
C PRO A 90 -2.50 2.73 11.60
N VAL A 91 -2.74 3.10 10.36
CA VAL A 91 -2.63 4.47 9.83
C VAL A 91 -4.01 5.03 9.65
N GLU A 92 -4.87 4.28 8.96
CA GLU A 92 -6.25 4.62 8.71
C GLU A 92 -7.11 3.36 8.76
N SER A 93 -8.27 3.45 9.43
CA SER A 93 -9.25 2.37 9.50
C SER A 93 -10.49 2.73 8.71
N GLY A 94 -11.09 1.76 8.04
CA GLY A 94 -12.34 2.00 7.31
C GLY A 94 -12.14 2.49 5.87
N CYS A 95 -10.95 2.39 5.33
CA CYS A 95 -10.75 2.54 3.89
C CYS A 95 -11.63 1.52 3.17
N GLY A 96 -12.74 1.99 2.66
CA GLY A 96 -13.80 1.12 2.13
C GLY A 96 -13.48 0.50 0.78
N ASN A 97 -12.31 0.09 0.54
CA ASN A 97 -11.77 -0.67 -0.59
C ASN A 97 -10.65 0.02 -1.33
N VAL A 98 -9.46 -0.51 -1.14
CA VAL A 98 -8.38 -0.51 -2.12
C VAL A 98 -7.70 0.81 -2.44
N CYS A 99 -6.43 0.70 -2.40
CA CYS A 99 -5.43 1.57 -2.98
C CYS A 99 -5.13 2.85 -2.24
N HIS A 100 -4.00 2.76 -1.65
CA HIS A 100 -3.30 3.90 -1.10
C HIS A 100 -1.96 4.05 -1.83
N THR A 101 -1.45 5.26 -1.83
CA THR A 101 -0.10 5.57 -2.29
C THR A 101 0.52 6.56 -1.33
N ALA A 102 1.73 6.27 -0.86
CA ALA A 102 2.51 7.18 -0.03
C ALA A 102 3.56 7.89 -0.88
N SER A 103 3.85 9.15 -0.54
CA SER A 103 4.94 9.92 -1.14
C SER A 103 6.31 9.31 -0.80
N ALA A 104 7.30 9.52 -1.67
CA ALA A 104 8.63 8.97 -1.47
C ALA A 104 9.35 9.53 -0.24
N ASP A 105 9.04 10.76 0.13
CA ASP A 105 9.55 11.41 1.34
C ASP A 105 8.81 10.97 2.62
N GLY A 106 7.69 10.23 2.48
CA GLY A 106 6.90 9.76 3.60
C GLY A 106 6.03 10.82 4.26
N SER A 107 5.82 11.98 3.65
CA SER A 107 5.03 13.07 4.22
C SER A 107 3.53 12.89 4.01
N THR A 108 3.12 12.37 2.88
CA THR A 108 1.72 12.37 2.43
C THR A 108 1.27 10.98 1.97
N LEU A 109 0.03 10.64 2.29
CA LEU A 109 -0.64 9.45 1.79
C LEU A 109 -1.94 9.87 1.10
N VAL A 110 -2.28 9.23 0.01
CA VAL A 110 -3.60 9.33 -0.62
C VAL A 110 -4.26 7.97 -0.60
N ALA A 111 -5.56 7.93 -0.35
CA ALA A 111 -6.31 6.69 -0.23
C ALA A 111 -7.79 6.84 -0.56
N SER A 112 -8.43 5.74 -0.88
CA SER A 112 -9.89 5.62 -0.88
C SER A 112 -10.41 5.67 0.56
N THR A 113 -11.55 6.31 0.79
CA THR A 113 -12.19 6.40 2.11
C THR A 113 -13.53 5.69 2.18
N ALA A 114 -14.17 5.48 1.05
CA ALA A 114 -15.47 4.85 0.97
C ALA A 114 -15.69 4.20 -0.41
N PHE A 115 -16.52 3.17 -0.41
CA PHE A 115 -17.03 2.56 -1.64
C PHE A 115 -18.50 2.98 -1.82
N PRO A 116 -18.95 3.39 -3.00
CA PRO A 116 -18.25 3.45 -4.28
C PRO A 116 -17.47 4.74 -4.53
N ALA A 117 -17.58 5.74 -3.70
CA ALA A 117 -16.93 7.02 -3.92
C ALA A 117 -16.47 7.65 -2.61
N GLY A 118 -15.31 8.21 -2.64
CA GLY A 118 -14.68 8.91 -1.53
C GLY A 118 -13.19 8.63 -1.49
N SER A 119 -12.42 9.69 -1.37
CA SER A 119 -10.97 9.60 -1.22
C SER A 119 -10.45 10.75 -0.36
N ALA A 120 -9.26 10.59 0.17
CA ALA A 120 -8.64 11.63 0.99
C ALA A 120 -7.11 11.57 0.85
N SER A 121 -6.50 12.69 1.20
CA SER A 121 -5.08 12.81 1.48
C SER A 121 -4.85 13.00 2.96
N TYR A 122 -3.73 12.50 3.45
CA TYR A 122 -3.38 12.45 4.87
C TYR A 122 -1.95 12.93 5.09
N ASP A 123 -1.73 13.70 6.15
CA ASP A 123 -0.41 14.09 6.63
C ASP A 123 0.19 12.98 7.51
N LEU A 124 1.14 12.25 6.98
CA LEU A 124 1.82 11.15 7.69
C LEU A 124 2.77 11.65 8.78
N THR A 125 3.16 12.92 8.72
CA THR A 125 4.02 13.55 9.73
C THR A 125 3.22 13.98 10.96
N ASN A 126 1.90 14.12 10.81
CA ASN A 126 0.97 14.54 11.85
C ASN A 126 -0.09 13.47 12.13
N ASN A 127 0.37 12.27 12.45
CA ASN A 127 -0.48 11.13 12.84
C ASN A 127 -1.60 10.81 11.83
N ALA A 128 -1.32 10.93 10.55
CA ALA A 128 -2.27 10.73 9.46
C ALA A 128 -3.52 11.64 9.55
N ALA A 129 -3.32 12.89 9.99
CA ALA A 129 -4.39 13.88 9.95
C ALA A 129 -4.87 14.11 8.52
N VAL A 130 -6.17 14.19 8.32
CA VAL A 130 -6.76 14.45 7.00
C VAL A 130 -6.35 15.83 6.52
N LEU A 131 -5.67 15.91 5.37
CA LEU A 131 -5.36 17.16 4.68
C LEU A 131 -6.55 17.62 3.84
N ASN A 132 -7.06 16.73 3.02
CA ASN A 132 -8.22 17.01 2.18
C ASN A 132 -9.07 15.75 2.01
N ALA A 133 -10.39 15.90 2.18
CA ALA A 133 -11.36 14.84 1.92
C ALA A 133 -12.19 15.19 0.68
N LYS A 134 -12.32 14.24 -0.21
CA LYS A 134 -13.12 14.36 -1.44
C LYS A 134 -14.29 13.39 -1.41
N GLY A 135 -15.44 13.88 -1.86
CA GLY A 135 -16.62 13.04 -2.05
C GLY A 135 -16.59 12.18 -3.31
N ASP A 136 -15.46 12.15 -4.00
CA ASP A 136 -15.23 11.41 -5.24
C ASP A 136 -13.95 10.57 -5.15
N ASN A 137 -13.62 9.88 -6.24
CA ASN A 137 -12.46 8.99 -6.33
C ASN A 137 -11.18 9.68 -6.84
N SER A 138 -11.08 11.01 -6.73
CA SER A 138 -9.94 11.75 -7.29
C SER A 138 -8.58 11.30 -6.80
N PHE A 139 -8.49 10.79 -5.57
CA PHE A 139 -7.25 10.31 -4.97
C PHE A 139 -7.14 8.79 -4.92
N THR A 140 -8.14 8.06 -5.42
CA THR A 140 -8.14 6.60 -5.45
C THR A 140 -7.26 6.11 -6.60
N TYR A 141 -6.40 5.15 -6.33
CA TYR A 141 -5.41 4.61 -7.29
C TYR A 141 -4.51 5.67 -7.92
N GLY A 142 -4.38 6.82 -7.31
CA GLY A 142 -3.58 7.93 -7.82
C GLY A 142 -2.08 7.70 -7.68
N GLY A 143 -1.31 8.24 -8.60
CA GLY A 143 0.15 8.37 -8.46
C GLY A 143 0.48 9.65 -7.73
N ILE A 144 1.10 9.54 -6.56
CA ILE A 144 1.55 10.70 -5.79
C ILE A 144 2.97 11.10 -6.19
N TYR A 145 3.21 12.40 -6.29
CA TYR A 145 4.54 12.95 -6.55
C TYR A 145 5.47 12.70 -5.36
N PRO A 146 6.78 12.55 -5.56
CA PRO A 146 7.72 12.16 -4.50
C PRO A 146 7.69 13.01 -3.22
N ASP A 147 7.40 14.30 -3.31
CA ASP A 147 7.29 15.22 -2.16
C ASP A 147 5.88 15.31 -1.56
N GLY A 148 4.94 14.54 -2.08
CA GLY A 148 3.57 14.51 -1.58
C GLY A 148 2.68 15.67 -1.99
N SER A 149 3.17 16.66 -2.71
CA SER A 149 2.45 17.92 -3.01
C SER A 149 1.30 17.74 -4.00
N ILE A 150 1.45 16.83 -4.96
CA ILE A 150 0.47 16.60 -6.01
C ILE A 150 0.19 15.12 -6.23
N VAL A 151 -0.98 14.84 -6.78
CA VAL A 151 -1.39 13.50 -7.19
C VAL A 151 -2.00 13.53 -8.58
N VAL A 152 -1.64 12.56 -9.41
CA VAL A 152 -2.33 12.27 -10.67
C VAL A 152 -3.41 11.25 -10.40
N SER A 153 -4.67 11.62 -10.63
CA SER A 153 -5.78 10.69 -10.46
C SER A 153 -5.73 9.56 -11.46
N ALA A 154 -6.06 8.36 -11.02
CA ALA A 154 -6.37 7.30 -11.96
C ALA A 154 -7.67 7.63 -12.70
N THR A 155 -7.70 7.28 -13.98
CA THR A 155 -8.96 7.30 -14.70
C THR A 155 -9.76 6.06 -14.37
N ASN A 156 -11.06 6.20 -14.42
CA ASN A 156 -12.03 5.11 -14.49
C ASN A 156 -11.59 3.73 -14.09
N TYR A 157 -11.85 3.38 -12.87
CA TYR A 157 -11.91 1.99 -12.45
C TYR A 157 -13.20 1.33 -12.96
N ARG A 158 -13.38 1.35 -14.26
CA ARG A 158 -14.69 1.18 -14.90
C ARG A 158 -15.10 -0.25 -15.18
N THR A 159 -14.22 -1.22 -15.09
CA THR A 159 -14.51 -2.49 -15.76
C THR A 159 -15.34 -3.45 -14.94
N TRP A 160 -15.51 -3.23 -13.65
CA TRP A 160 -16.29 -4.18 -12.84
C TRP A 160 -17.25 -3.57 -11.81
N VAL A 161 -17.33 -2.25 -11.75
CA VAL A 161 -18.36 -1.61 -10.90
C VAL A 161 -19.14 -0.59 -11.71
N PRO A 162 -20.38 -0.91 -12.12
CA PRO A 162 -21.26 0.06 -12.76
C PRO A 162 -21.47 1.29 -11.86
N GLY A 163 -21.28 2.48 -12.40
CA GLY A 163 -21.45 3.73 -11.66
C GLY A 163 -20.17 4.42 -11.20
N PHE A 164 -19.01 3.78 -11.30
CA PHE A 164 -17.72 4.44 -11.17
C PHE A 164 -17.39 5.19 -12.45
N GLY A 165 -18.00 6.34 -12.62
CA GLY A 165 -17.66 7.27 -13.67
C GLY A 165 -16.50 8.14 -13.23
N GLY A 166 -15.25 7.70 -13.41
CA GLY A 166 -14.13 8.61 -13.33
C GLY A 166 -14.13 9.50 -14.57
N GLY A 167 -13.92 10.77 -14.37
CA GLY A 167 -13.58 11.68 -15.43
C GLY A 167 -12.17 11.42 -15.97
N PRO A 168 -11.67 12.23 -16.87
CA PRO A 168 -10.29 12.12 -17.33
C PRO A 168 -9.33 12.26 -16.16
N SER A 169 -8.18 11.59 -16.25
CA SER A 169 -7.09 11.76 -15.29
C SER A 169 -6.70 13.23 -15.19
N ARG A 170 -6.50 13.70 -13.98
CA ARG A 170 -6.15 15.09 -13.67
C ARG A 170 -5.08 15.15 -12.60
N VAL A 171 -4.40 16.26 -12.52
CA VAL A 171 -3.48 16.58 -11.44
C VAL A 171 -4.23 17.37 -10.37
N TYR A 172 -4.03 16.99 -9.13
CA TYR A 172 -4.61 17.68 -7.97
C TYR A 172 -3.52 18.03 -6.97
N ASP A 173 -3.69 19.15 -6.32
CA ASP A 173 -2.98 19.50 -5.09
C ASP A 173 -3.50 18.62 -3.94
N THR A 174 -2.62 17.96 -3.23
CA THR A 174 -3.01 17.03 -2.17
C THR A 174 -3.52 17.71 -0.90
N HIS A 175 -3.13 18.96 -0.66
CA HIS A 175 -3.53 19.71 0.53
C HIS A 175 -4.89 20.39 0.35
N THR A 176 -5.10 20.97 -0.81
CA THR A 176 -6.32 21.75 -1.09
C THR A 176 -7.38 20.95 -1.85
N GLY A 177 -6.99 19.86 -2.48
CA GLY A 177 -7.84 19.10 -3.38
C GLY A 177 -8.17 19.82 -4.69
N ALA A 178 -7.56 20.98 -4.94
CA ALA A 178 -7.78 21.75 -6.15
C ALA A 178 -7.14 21.08 -7.36
N THR A 179 -7.83 21.14 -8.51
CA THR A 179 -7.24 20.71 -9.78
C THR A 179 -6.14 21.67 -10.20
N ILE A 180 -5.00 21.15 -10.57
CA ILE A 180 -3.88 21.90 -11.11
C ILE A 180 -3.98 21.84 -12.65
N PRO A 181 -4.09 22.96 -13.34
CA PRO A 181 -4.07 22.98 -14.80
C PRO A 181 -2.73 22.46 -15.34
N THR A 182 -2.80 21.51 -16.25
CA THR A 182 -1.64 20.92 -16.90
C THR A 182 -1.80 20.94 -18.42
N PRO A 183 -1.68 22.10 -19.05
CA PRO A 183 -2.02 22.29 -20.48
C PRO A 183 -1.30 21.33 -21.43
N SER A 184 -0.10 20.86 -21.06
CA SER A 184 0.63 19.87 -21.85
C SER A 184 0.11 18.42 -21.65
N TRP A 185 -0.69 18.17 -20.63
CA TRP A 185 -1.24 16.85 -20.29
C TRP A 185 -2.75 16.80 -20.55
N ASP A 186 -3.42 17.93 -20.36
CA ASP A 186 -4.87 18.03 -20.51
C ASP A 186 -5.27 17.64 -21.94
N GLY A 187 -6.06 16.58 -22.04
CA GLY A 187 -6.45 16.00 -23.32
C GLY A 187 -5.47 14.97 -23.91
N VAL A 188 -4.24 14.87 -23.39
CA VAL A 188 -3.25 13.85 -23.80
C VAL A 188 -3.27 12.67 -22.84
N ILE A 189 -3.22 12.94 -21.54
CA ILE A 189 -3.32 11.93 -20.49
C ILE A 189 -4.73 11.94 -19.94
N THR A 190 -5.66 11.37 -20.68
CA THR A 190 -7.06 11.31 -20.27
C THR A 190 -7.40 10.03 -19.53
N ASN A 191 -6.63 8.97 -19.76
CA ASN A 191 -6.95 7.62 -19.33
C ASN A 191 -5.73 6.93 -18.70
N ALA A 192 -5.16 7.54 -17.66
CA ALA A 192 -4.09 6.92 -16.89
C ALA A 192 -4.67 5.97 -15.84
N ALA A 193 -4.49 4.67 -16.02
CA ALA A 193 -4.80 3.70 -14.97
C ALA A 193 -3.54 3.42 -14.15
N MET A 194 -3.70 3.44 -12.82
CA MET A 194 -2.63 3.17 -11.85
C MET A 194 -1.33 3.95 -12.13
N PRO A 195 -1.39 5.27 -12.22
CA PRO A 195 -0.19 6.07 -12.47
C PRO A 195 0.81 5.94 -11.31
N ALA A 196 2.08 5.98 -11.65
CA ALA A 196 3.16 5.99 -10.67
C ALA A 196 4.29 6.91 -11.13
N PHE A 197 4.79 7.77 -10.23
CA PHE A 197 5.96 8.59 -10.50
C PHE A 197 7.25 7.82 -10.23
N SER A 198 8.29 8.17 -10.98
CA SER A 198 9.64 7.78 -10.61
C SER A 198 10.06 8.45 -9.30
N PRO A 199 10.99 7.86 -8.52
CA PRO A 199 11.41 8.42 -7.23
C PRO A 199 11.97 9.84 -7.30
N ASP A 200 12.48 10.26 -8.46
CA ASP A 200 12.99 11.60 -8.72
C ASP A 200 11.92 12.56 -9.28
N GLY A 201 10.70 12.07 -9.51
CA GLY A 201 9.59 12.85 -10.04
C GLY A 201 9.69 13.24 -11.51
N GLN A 202 10.69 12.76 -12.25
CA GLN A 202 10.93 13.15 -13.64
C GLN A 202 10.05 12.41 -14.64
N PHE A 203 9.59 11.22 -14.26
CA PHE A 203 8.80 10.36 -15.13
C PHE A 203 7.53 9.92 -14.43
N ILE A 204 6.51 9.69 -15.22
CA ILE A 204 5.29 9.02 -14.81
C ILE A 204 5.03 7.84 -15.74
N VAL A 205 4.70 6.70 -15.18
CA VAL A 205 4.25 5.52 -15.92
C VAL A 205 2.81 5.23 -15.58
N PHE A 206 2.04 4.77 -16.53
CA PHE A 206 0.64 4.39 -16.33
C PHE A 206 0.20 3.39 -17.40
N ASN A 207 -0.81 2.62 -17.09
CA ASN A 207 -1.54 1.87 -18.12
C ASN A 207 -2.51 2.81 -18.82
N ARG A 208 -2.47 2.84 -20.13
CA ARG A 208 -3.49 3.54 -20.89
C ARG A 208 -4.72 2.65 -21.00
N GLU A 209 -5.79 3.08 -20.37
CA GLU A 209 -7.07 2.40 -20.51
C GLU A 209 -7.79 2.90 -21.75
N ASP A 210 -7.75 2.11 -22.81
CA ASP A 210 -8.56 2.37 -23.99
C ASP A 210 -9.99 1.90 -23.73
N THR A 211 -10.94 2.80 -23.91
CA THR A 211 -12.36 2.55 -23.70
C THR A 211 -12.82 1.35 -24.54
N GLY A 212 -13.03 0.21 -23.93
CA GLY A 212 -13.67 -0.93 -24.56
C GLY A 212 -13.02 -2.30 -24.40
N SER A 213 -11.78 -2.37 -23.98
CA SER A 213 -11.10 -3.65 -23.84
C SER A 213 -10.78 -3.95 -22.38
N GLY A 214 -11.64 -4.25 -21.53
CA GLY A 214 -11.44 -4.58 -20.10
C GLY A 214 -10.25 -5.50 -19.75
N HIS A 215 -9.07 -5.15 -20.21
CA HIS A 215 -7.81 -5.83 -19.93
C HIS A 215 -6.92 -4.92 -19.11
N MET A 216 -6.74 -5.31 -17.84
CA MET A 216 -5.54 -4.95 -17.08
C MET A 216 -4.41 -5.89 -17.50
#